data_dce6640456b7cf09b7eee8662eb868a0
#
_entry.id   dce6640456b7cf09b7eee8662eb868a0
#
_cell.length_a   1.000
_cell.length_b   1.000
_cell.length_c   1.000
_cell.angle_alpha   90.00
_cell.angle_beta   90.00
_cell.angle_gamma   90.00
#
_symmetry.space_group_name_H-M   'P 1'
#
loop_
_entity.id
_entity.type
_entity.pdbx_description
1 polymer ?
#
loop_
_entity_poly.entity_id
_entity_poly.type
_entity_poly.pdbx_seq_one_letter_code
_entity_poly.pdbx_strand_id
1 'polypeptide(L)'
;MDNTNEMILAPIGGQVMSQLSLGMEADAEHPNFIESNTQGITFEELNDKNVIPTFADGTLTLSSGSIIKATMKAAEEVYGELTPVEIRVSHRIQGRTPEAMNKPASELQDEDITTFWQRMAFICHVKTLTRSINGVEVHLCIGGTRSYSEDKLFGRPTPSKMKLFVGWFVRICSNGCLTTTGVSGTIECLTEADVYEKATALFRSFDPEKENTLAMLENLGTTRISESEFCKIIGRLRLYQALPASEQNVLPKVILGIQAVDKIVQGYVSNPNFGLKEGADSISLWELLQLANEAVKQGAYIDNWLHRNQNCTDFVLGIQKAILGTDQEGYDWFLS
;
A
#
# COMPACT_ATOMS: atom_id res chain seq x y z
N MET A 1 32.94 -10.62 -29.11
CA MET A 1 32.83 -11.89 -28.37
C MET A 1 31.84 -11.63 -27.27
N ASP A 2 30.57 -11.76 -27.67
CA ASP A 2 29.41 -11.53 -26.75
C ASP A 2 29.15 -12.83 -25.99
N ASN A 3 29.19 -12.75 -24.68
CA ASN A 3 28.70 -13.81 -23.81
C ASN A 3 27.45 -13.27 -23.07
N THR A 4 26.33 -13.33 -23.76
CA THR A 4 25.01 -13.27 -23.14
C THR A 4 24.69 -14.62 -22.51
N ASN A 5 24.80 -14.72 -21.18
CA ASN A 5 24.27 -15.85 -20.43
C ASN A 5 22.73 -15.69 -20.33
N GLU A 6 22.04 -16.23 -21.33
CA GLU A 6 20.61 -16.54 -21.19
C GLU A 6 20.48 -17.75 -20.26
N MET A 7 19.93 -17.51 -19.09
CA MET A 7 19.51 -18.54 -18.16
C MET A 7 18.19 -19.14 -18.66
N ILE A 8 18.31 -20.24 -19.40
CA ILE A 8 17.17 -21.03 -19.87
C ILE A 8 16.53 -21.73 -18.66
N LEU A 9 15.37 -21.23 -18.24
CA LEU A 9 14.51 -21.96 -17.30
C LEU A 9 13.84 -23.10 -18.02
N ALA A 10 14.27 -24.36 -17.75
CA ALA A 10 13.57 -25.56 -18.17
C ALA A 10 12.22 -25.66 -17.46
N PRO A 11 11.11 -26.00 -18.12
CA PRO A 11 9.80 -26.15 -17.51
C PRO A 11 9.78 -27.40 -16.63
N ILE A 12 9.75 -27.25 -15.32
CA ILE A 12 9.45 -28.34 -14.40
C ILE A 12 7.94 -28.57 -14.40
N GLY A 13 7.60 -29.83 -14.66
CA GLY A 13 6.31 -30.45 -14.93
C GLY A 13 5.04 -29.83 -14.41
N GLY A 14 4.08 -29.73 -15.32
CA GLY A 14 2.74 -29.17 -15.16
C GLY A 14 1.76 -29.97 -14.30
N GLN A 15 2.17 -30.53 -13.16
CA GLN A 15 1.26 -31.22 -12.23
C GLN A 15 1.25 -30.65 -10.81
N VAL A 16 2.18 -29.79 -10.43
CA VAL A 16 2.18 -29.15 -9.09
C VAL A 16 1.37 -27.86 -9.08
N MET A 17 1.10 -27.26 -10.25
CA MET A 17 0.32 -26.00 -10.33
C MET A 17 -1.18 -26.17 -10.17
N SER A 18 -1.75 -27.36 -10.31
CA SER A 18 -3.19 -27.58 -10.23
C SER A 18 -3.74 -27.84 -8.81
N GLN A 19 -2.87 -28.11 -7.84
CA GLN A 19 -3.31 -28.29 -6.43
C GLN A 19 -3.11 -27.06 -5.55
N LEU A 20 -2.36 -26.05 -6.00
CA LEU A 20 -2.23 -24.76 -5.30
C LEU A 20 -3.33 -23.75 -5.62
N SER A 21 -4.18 -24.04 -6.61
CA SER A 21 -5.31 -23.20 -7.00
C SER A 21 -6.65 -23.54 -6.33
N LEU A 22 -6.70 -24.57 -5.50
CA LEU A 22 -7.96 -25.08 -4.88
C LEU A 22 -8.21 -24.55 -3.46
N GLY A 23 -7.43 -23.61 -2.96
CA GLY A 23 -7.59 -22.97 -1.66
C GLY A 23 -7.92 -21.47 -1.68
N MET A 24 -8.07 -20.88 -2.86
CA MET A 24 -8.47 -19.49 -3.03
C MET A 24 -9.85 -19.42 -3.69
N GLU A 25 -10.91 -19.79 -2.99
CA GLU A 25 -12.12 -19.00 -3.13
C GLU A 25 -11.79 -17.63 -2.54
N ALA A 26 -11.25 -16.74 -3.39
CA ALA A 26 -11.24 -15.33 -3.09
C ALA A 26 -12.68 -14.97 -2.81
N ASP A 27 -13.00 -14.57 -1.58
CA ASP A 27 -14.25 -13.95 -1.24
C ASP A 27 -14.51 -12.88 -2.29
N ALA A 28 -15.42 -13.13 -3.21
CA ALA A 28 -15.76 -12.23 -4.31
C ALA A 28 -16.40 -10.93 -3.80
N GLU A 29 -16.53 -10.77 -2.48
CA GLU A 29 -17.16 -9.63 -1.83
C GLU A 29 -16.20 -8.49 -1.48
N HIS A 30 -14.87 -8.70 -1.47
CA HIS A 30 -13.94 -7.65 -1.01
C HIS A 30 -12.78 -7.41 -1.96
N PRO A 31 -12.65 -6.19 -2.50
CA PRO A 31 -11.53 -5.85 -3.38
C PRO A 31 -10.20 -5.81 -2.60
N ASN A 32 -9.14 -6.29 -3.24
CA ASN A 32 -7.80 -6.23 -2.67
C ASN A 32 -7.36 -4.78 -2.43
N PHE A 33 -6.66 -4.52 -1.34
CA PHE A 33 -6.16 -3.19 -1.02
C PHE A 33 -4.90 -2.78 -1.82
N ILE A 34 -4.17 -3.75 -2.37
CA ILE A 34 -3.11 -3.57 -3.38
C ILE A 34 -3.28 -4.65 -4.43
N GLU A 35 -3.26 -4.29 -5.71
CA GLU A 35 -3.42 -5.23 -6.82
C GLU A 35 -2.13 -5.47 -7.59
N SER A 36 -1.33 -4.41 -7.78
CA SER A 36 -0.16 -4.44 -8.64
C SER A 36 0.91 -5.42 -8.15
N ASN A 37 1.18 -6.45 -8.96
CA ASN A 37 2.27 -7.40 -8.75
C ASN A 37 2.30 -8.00 -7.33
N THR A 38 1.13 -8.25 -6.75
CA THR A 38 0.98 -8.86 -5.44
C THR A 38 0.06 -10.07 -5.50
N GLN A 39 0.22 -10.97 -4.54
CA GLN A 39 -0.70 -12.08 -4.29
C GLN A 39 -1.15 -12.07 -2.83
N GLY A 40 -2.39 -12.52 -2.59
CA GLY A 40 -2.88 -12.79 -1.24
C GLY A 40 -2.31 -14.10 -0.71
N ILE A 41 -2.03 -14.13 0.58
CA ILE A 41 -1.67 -15.34 1.32
C ILE A 41 -2.33 -15.32 2.69
N THR A 42 -2.55 -16.49 3.28
CA THR A 42 -3.03 -16.59 4.64
C THR A 42 -1.92 -16.32 5.65
N PHE A 43 -2.31 -16.06 6.90
CA PHE A 43 -1.33 -15.89 7.98
C PHE A 43 -0.55 -17.18 8.26
N GLU A 44 -1.21 -18.33 8.14
CA GLU A 44 -0.60 -19.65 8.29
C GLU A 44 0.45 -19.89 7.19
N GLU A 45 0.12 -19.61 5.93
CA GLU A 45 1.06 -19.74 4.82
C GLU A 45 2.29 -18.82 4.99
N LEU A 46 2.09 -17.62 5.51
CA LEU A 46 3.19 -16.69 5.80
C LEU A 46 4.15 -17.24 6.86
N ASN A 47 3.63 -17.91 7.88
CA ASN A 47 4.45 -18.46 8.97
C ASN A 47 5.11 -19.80 8.59
N ASP A 48 4.38 -20.70 7.95
CA ASP A 48 4.83 -22.09 7.73
C ASP A 48 5.82 -22.24 6.58
N LYS A 49 5.68 -21.39 5.56
CA LYS A 49 6.47 -21.52 4.30
C LYS A 49 7.50 -20.42 4.11
N ASN A 50 7.54 -19.44 5.00
CA ASN A 50 8.42 -18.28 4.83
C ASN A 50 9.67 -18.40 5.68
N VAL A 51 10.76 -18.87 5.07
CA VAL A 51 12.06 -18.93 5.72
C VAL A 51 12.67 -17.53 5.76
N ILE A 52 13.03 -17.10 6.97
CA ILE A 52 13.59 -15.77 7.21
C ILE A 52 15.02 -15.72 6.66
N PRO A 53 15.37 -14.70 5.86
CA PRO A 53 16.75 -14.52 5.41
C PRO A 53 17.68 -14.26 6.59
N THR A 54 18.87 -14.89 6.57
CA THR A 54 19.95 -14.60 7.52
C THR A 54 20.89 -13.58 6.89
N PHE A 55 21.20 -12.53 7.62
CA PHE A 55 22.14 -11.50 7.16
C PHE A 55 23.59 -11.78 7.55
N ALA A 56 24.53 -10.93 7.07
CA ALA A 56 25.96 -11.13 7.25
C ALA A 56 26.46 -11.17 8.71
N ASP A 57 25.71 -10.64 9.65
CA ASP A 57 26.01 -10.69 11.08
C ASP A 57 25.59 -12.00 11.76
N GLY A 58 24.95 -12.91 11.02
CA GLY A 58 24.43 -14.17 11.54
C GLY A 58 23.17 -13.99 12.44
N THR A 59 22.64 -12.78 12.56
CA THR A 59 21.45 -12.50 13.35
C THR A 59 20.20 -12.78 12.51
N LEU A 60 19.26 -13.55 13.04
CA LEU A 60 17.97 -13.74 12.39
C LEU A 60 17.18 -12.43 12.47
N THR A 61 16.64 -12.01 11.34
CA THR A 61 15.69 -10.91 11.30
C THR A 61 14.34 -11.36 11.85
N LEU A 62 13.52 -10.42 12.30
CA LEU A 62 12.15 -10.71 12.72
C LEU A 62 11.34 -11.25 11.54
N SER A 63 10.54 -12.31 11.75
CA SER A 63 9.64 -12.81 10.73
C SER A 63 8.52 -11.81 10.45
N SER A 64 8.01 -11.82 9.23
CA SER A 64 6.83 -11.01 8.89
C SER A 64 5.61 -11.42 9.72
N GLY A 65 5.45 -12.71 10.04
CA GLY A 65 4.40 -13.19 10.92
C GLY A 65 4.50 -12.69 12.36
N SER A 66 5.71 -12.70 12.95
CA SER A 66 5.96 -12.13 14.29
C SER A 66 5.62 -10.65 14.34
N ILE A 67 5.99 -9.91 13.29
CA ILE A 67 5.70 -8.48 13.19
C ILE A 67 4.20 -8.23 13.13
N ILE A 68 3.46 -8.94 12.27
CA ILE A 68 1.99 -8.83 12.17
C ILE A 68 1.36 -9.14 13.53
N LYS A 69 1.74 -10.25 14.17
CA LYS A 69 1.19 -10.67 15.45
C LYS A 69 1.39 -9.63 16.55
N ALA A 70 2.60 -9.08 16.66
CA ALA A 70 2.90 -8.05 17.67
C ALA A 70 2.13 -6.74 17.37
N THR A 71 2.01 -6.38 16.10
CA THR A 71 1.26 -5.18 15.67
C THR A 71 -0.24 -5.34 15.94
N MET A 72 -0.83 -6.48 15.60
CA MET A 72 -2.26 -6.75 15.88
C MET A 72 -2.54 -6.73 17.39
N LYS A 73 -1.68 -7.34 18.19
CA LYS A 73 -1.81 -7.31 19.66
C LYS A 73 -1.79 -5.87 20.21
N ALA A 74 -0.89 -5.02 19.68
CA ALA A 74 -0.83 -3.60 20.06
C ALA A 74 -2.11 -2.85 19.64
N ALA A 75 -2.63 -3.13 18.46
CA ALA A 75 -3.85 -2.52 17.96
C ALA A 75 -5.10 -2.96 18.74
N GLU A 76 -5.20 -4.25 19.10
CA GLU A 76 -6.29 -4.77 19.94
C GLU A 76 -6.31 -4.13 21.33
N GLU A 77 -5.13 -3.87 21.92
CA GLU A 77 -5.04 -3.16 23.21
C GLU A 77 -5.56 -1.72 23.12
N VAL A 78 -5.28 -1.03 22.00
CA VAL A 78 -5.61 0.40 21.85
C VAL A 78 -7.04 0.60 21.37
N TYR A 79 -7.51 -0.21 20.42
CA TYR A 79 -8.77 0.02 19.69
C TYR A 79 -9.82 -1.08 19.88
N GLY A 80 -9.47 -2.19 20.51
CA GLY A 80 -10.37 -3.32 20.72
C GLY A 80 -10.35 -4.31 19.55
N GLU A 81 -11.47 -4.98 19.32
CA GLU A 81 -11.58 -6.14 18.44
C GLU A 81 -11.30 -5.80 16.97
N LEU A 82 -10.45 -6.62 16.33
CA LEU A 82 -10.05 -6.48 14.93
C LEU A 82 -10.69 -7.54 14.04
N THR A 83 -10.77 -7.24 12.73
CA THR A 83 -11.06 -8.25 11.71
C THR A 83 -9.85 -9.16 11.50
N PRO A 84 -10.03 -10.33 10.85
CA PRO A 84 -8.91 -11.10 10.33
C PRO A 84 -7.98 -10.24 9.49
N VAL A 85 -6.69 -10.54 9.53
CA VAL A 85 -5.68 -9.80 8.77
C VAL A 85 -5.74 -10.19 7.29
N GLU A 86 -5.73 -9.18 6.41
CA GLU A 86 -5.54 -9.36 4.98
C GLU A 86 -4.06 -9.14 4.66
N ILE A 87 -3.41 -10.09 3.96
CA ILE A 87 -1.97 -10.07 3.69
C ILE A 87 -1.74 -10.11 2.19
N ARG A 88 -0.90 -9.21 1.70
CA ARG A 88 -0.43 -9.16 0.32
C ARG A 88 1.09 -9.23 0.28
N VAL A 89 1.63 -10.08 -0.57
CA VAL A 89 3.07 -10.29 -0.71
C VAL A 89 3.51 -10.18 -2.16
N SER A 90 4.79 -9.88 -2.35
CA SER A 90 5.40 -9.86 -3.68
C SER A 90 6.87 -10.26 -3.64
N HIS A 91 7.42 -10.58 -4.83
CA HIS A 91 8.81 -10.97 -5.01
C HIS A 91 9.18 -12.20 -4.17
N ARG A 92 8.58 -13.34 -4.55
CA ARG A 92 8.95 -14.63 -4.00
C ARG A 92 10.40 -14.95 -4.38
N ILE A 93 11.25 -15.16 -3.38
CA ILE A 93 12.64 -15.53 -3.55
C ILE A 93 12.82 -16.97 -3.08
N GLN A 94 13.48 -17.78 -3.89
CA GLN A 94 13.90 -19.12 -3.51
C GLN A 94 15.37 -19.10 -3.12
N GLY A 95 15.67 -19.73 -2.02
CA GLY A 95 17.00 -19.95 -1.50
C GLY A 95 17.24 -21.43 -1.24
N ARG A 96 18.29 -21.73 -0.49
CA ARG A 96 18.63 -23.10 -0.06
C ARG A 96 18.81 -23.13 1.44
N THR A 97 18.57 -24.29 2.03
CA THR A 97 18.98 -24.52 3.43
C THR A 97 20.49 -24.47 3.55
N PRO A 98 21.05 -24.21 4.75
CA PRO A 98 22.50 -24.21 4.98
C PRO A 98 23.17 -25.53 4.50
N GLU A 99 22.51 -26.66 4.72
CA GLU A 99 22.98 -27.98 4.36
C GLU A 99 23.02 -28.21 2.83
N ALA A 100 22.15 -27.51 2.12
CA ALA A 100 22.01 -27.61 0.67
C ALA A 100 22.83 -26.57 -0.12
N MET A 101 23.53 -25.66 0.55
CA MET A 101 24.26 -24.56 -0.12
C MET A 101 25.25 -25.04 -1.19
N ASN A 102 25.90 -26.20 -0.97
CA ASN A 102 26.91 -26.77 -1.88
C ASN A 102 26.37 -27.89 -2.76
N LYS A 103 25.06 -28.25 -2.68
CA LYS A 103 24.47 -29.28 -3.54
C LYS A 103 24.34 -28.78 -4.98
N PRO A 104 24.64 -29.60 -5.99
CA PRO A 104 24.30 -29.31 -7.38
C PRO A 104 22.78 -29.11 -7.54
N ALA A 105 22.36 -28.27 -8.48
CA ALA A 105 20.93 -27.98 -8.69
C ALA A 105 20.11 -29.24 -9.03
N SER A 106 20.74 -30.23 -9.68
CA SER A 106 20.15 -31.54 -10.04
C SER A 106 19.90 -32.47 -8.84
N GLU A 107 20.52 -32.19 -7.70
CA GLU A 107 20.44 -33.03 -6.48
C GLU A 107 19.59 -32.38 -5.40
N LEU A 108 19.03 -31.18 -5.66
CA LEU A 108 18.17 -30.49 -4.70
C LEU A 108 16.82 -31.22 -4.56
N GLN A 109 16.43 -31.46 -3.32
CA GLN A 109 15.11 -31.97 -2.96
C GLN A 109 14.25 -30.80 -2.47
N ASP A 110 12.94 -31.00 -2.34
CA ASP A 110 12.01 -29.96 -1.88
C ASP A 110 12.35 -29.42 -0.48
N GLU A 111 12.90 -30.29 0.38
CA GLU A 111 13.37 -29.94 1.74
C GLU A 111 14.61 -29.05 1.74
N ASP A 112 15.38 -29.05 0.66
CA ASP A 112 16.57 -28.22 0.48
C ASP A 112 16.25 -26.79 0.04
N ILE A 113 14.99 -26.56 -0.40
CA ILE A 113 14.56 -25.29 -0.97
C ILE A 113 13.87 -24.46 0.10
N THR A 114 14.36 -23.25 0.30
CA THR A 114 13.72 -22.25 1.14
C THR A 114 13.01 -21.20 0.30
N THR A 115 11.95 -20.62 0.83
CA THR A 115 11.21 -19.55 0.15
C THR A 115 10.96 -18.41 1.13
N PHE A 116 11.10 -17.18 0.68
CA PHE A 116 10.62 -16.02 1.42
C PHE A 116 10.05 -14.97 0.49
N TRP A 117 9.21 -14.10 1.03
CA TRP A 117 8.65 -12.97 0.32
C TRP A 117 9.45 -11.71 0.65
N GLN A 118 10.03 -11.09 -0.38
CA GLN A 118 10.86 -9.89 -0.19
C GLN A 118 10.03 -8.71 0.34
N ARG A 119 8.74 -8.63 -0.06
CA ARG A 119 7.85 -7.55 0.32
C ARG A 119 6.53 -8.09 0.85
N MET A 120 6.03 -7.45 1.88
CA MET A 120 4.75 -7.78 2.52
C MET A 120 4.02 -6.49 2.89
N ALA A 121 2.70 -6.49 2.67
CA ALA A 121 1.77 -5.52 3.23
C ALA A 121 0.63 -6.27 3.92
N PHE A 122 0.11 -5.69 4.98
CA PHE A 122 -1.06 -6.23 5.68
C PHE A 122 -1.98 -5.11 6.15
N ILE A 123 -3.26 -5.42 6.25
CA ILE A 123 -4.28 -4.57 6.87
C ILE A 123 -5.23 -5.40 7.73
N CYS A 124 -5.80 -4.74 8.73
CA CYS A 124 -6.98 -5.21 9.46
C CYS A 124 -7.84 -4.01 9.85
N HIS A 125 -9.11 -4.25 10.14
CA HIS A 125 -10.06 -3.20 10.50
C HIS A 125 -10.48 -3.33 11.95
N VAL A 126 -10.72 -2.18 12.60
CA VAL A 126 -11.34 -2.14 13.94
C VAL A 126 -12.85 -2.34 13.77
N LYS A 127 -13.39 -3.43 14.32
CA LYS A 127 -14.80 -3.81 14.09
C LYS A 127 -15.82 -2.76 14.55
N THR A 128 -15.49 -2.01 15.59
CA THR A 128 -16.40 -1.06 16.23
C THR A 128 -16.28 0.38 15.73
N LEU A 129 -15.23 0.67 14.96
CA LEU A 129 -14.95 2.03 14.50
C LEU A 129 -15.26 2.19 13.01
N THR A 130 -16.52 2.44 12.75
CA THR A 130 -17.07 2.71 11.41
C THR A 130 -17.70 4.10 11.40
N ARG A 131 -17.55 4.82 10.30
CA ARG A 131 -18.14 6.16 10.06
C ARG A 131 -18.72 6.21 8.65
N SER A 132 -19.54 7.21 8.37
CA SER A 132 -20.02 7.50 7.01
C SER A 132 -19.47 8.85 6.57
N ILE A 133 -18.87 8.92 5.39
CA ILE A 133 -18.34 10.14 4.78
C ILE A 133 -18.86 10.21 3.34
N ASN A 134 -19.50 11.33 2.97
CA ASN A 134 -20.01 11.53 1.62
C ASN A 134 -20.89 10.36 1.12
N GLY A 135 -21.67 9.75 2.02
CA GLY A 135 -22.52 8.59 1.72
C GLY A 135 -21.78 7.24 1.60
N VAL A 136 -20.51 7.21 1.96
CA VAL A 136 -19.65 6.02 1.89
C VAL A 136 -19.25 5.58 3.30
N GLU A 137 -19.34 4.28 3.57
CA GLU A 137 -18.85 3.70 4.80
C GLU A 137 -17.32 3.63 4.81
N VAL A 138 -16.71 4.11 5.90
CA VAL A 138 -15.28 4.05 6.15
C VAL A 138 -15.00 3.35 7.48
N HIS A 139 -13.97 2.53 7.51
CA HIS A 139 -13.57 1.78 8.69
C HIS A 139 -12.21 2.26 9.18
N LEU A 140 -12.00 2.31 10.50
CA LEU A 140 -10.65 2.50 11.01
C LEU A 140 -9.81 1.26 10.66
N CYS A 141 -8.72 1.49 9.94
CA CYS A 141 -7.82 0.47 9.44
C CYS A 141 -6.44 0.63 10.06
N ILE A 142 -5.85 -0.49 10.42
CA ILE A 142 -4.47 -0.59 10.89
C ILE A 142 -3.74 -1.50 9.92
N GLY A 143 -2.48 -1.19 9.65
CA GLY A 143 -1.69 -2.04 8.81
C GLY A 143 -0.22 -1.64 8.75
N GLY A 144 0.48 -2.29 7.85
CA GLY A 144 1.89 -1.99 7.64
C GLY A 144 2.44 -2.56 6.35
N THR A 145 3.61 -2.06 5.99
CA THR A 145 4.39 -2.58 4.87
C THR A 145 5.80 -2.88 5.33
N ARG A 146 6.38 -3.92 4.77
CA ARG A 146 7.77 -4.31 4.99
C ARG A 146 8.42 -4.68 3.67
N SER A 147 9.68 -4.28 3.54
CA SER A 147 10.57 -4.75 2.48
C SER A 147 11.93 -5.09 3.09
N TYR A 148 12.42 -6.30 2.87
CA TYR A 148 13.76 -6.69 3.33
C TYR A 148 14.88 -5.85 2.69
N SER A 149 14.62 -5.20 1.56
CA SER A 149 15.59 -4.28 0.94
C SER A 149 15.78 -2.98 1.72
N GLU A 150 14.84 -2.65 2.62
CA GLU A 150 14.95 -1.47 3.50
C GLU A 150 15.69 -1.75 4.81
N ASP A 151 15.91 -3.03 5.14
CA ASP A 151 16.69 -3.42 6.34
C ASP A 151 18.17 -3.09 6.12
N LYS A 152 18.88 -2.75 7.19
CA LYS A 152 20.33 -2.47 7.15
C LYS A 152 21.12 -3.78 7.12
N LEU A 153 21.23 -4.39 5.94
CA LEU A 153 21.82 -5.72 5.75
C LEU A 153 23.26 -5.87 6.25
N PHE A 154 24.00 -4.77 6.36
CA PHE A 154 25.43 -4.75 6.72
C PHE A 154 25.72 -4.05 8.06
N GLY A 155 24.68 -3.60 8.76
CA GLY A 155 24.81 -3.01 10.09
C GLY A 155 24.80 -4.06 11.19
N ARG A 156 25.39 -3.75 12.35
CA ARG A 156 25.32 -4.60 13.56
C ARG A 156 24.84 -3.76 14.75
N PRO A 157 23.75 -4.15 15.43
CA PRO A 157 22.77 -5.17 15.04
C PRO A 157 21.99 -4.74 13.78
N THR A 158 21.38 -5.70 13.09
CA THR A 158 20.57 -5.45 11.88
C THR A 158 19.09 -5.28 12.27
N PRO A 159 18.59 -4.05 12.50
CA PRO A 159 17.20 -3.85 12.85
C PRO A 159 16.29 -4.08 11.64
N SER A 160 15.19 -4.78 11.87
CA SER A 160 14.11 -4.89 10.90
C SER A 160 13.37 -3.56 10.81
N LYS A 161 13.10 -3.11 9.57
CA LYS A 161 12.34 -1.91 9.29
C LYS A 161 10.94 -2.26 8.80
N MET A 162 9.98 -1.48 9.25
CA MET A 162 8.63 -1.55 8.74
C MET A 162 7.95 -0.20 8.85
N LYS A 163 6.99 0.03 7.97
CA LYS A 163 6.11 1.20 8.02
C LYS A 163 4.77 0.74 8.57
N LEU A 164 4.36 1.30 9.69
CA LEU A 164 3.04 1.08 10.27
C LEU A 164 2.15 2.29 10.01
N PHE A 165 0.86 2.07 9.94
CA PHE A 165 -0.13 3.13 9.84
C PHE A 165 -1.41 2.77 10.59
N VAL A 166 -2.15 3.81 10.96
CA VAL A 166 -3.55 3.77 11.35
C VAL A 166 -4.27 4.90 10.62
N GLY A 167 -5.43 4.64 10.05
CA GLY A 167 -6.18 5.64 9.28
C GLY A 167 -7.50 5.09 8.78
N TRP A 168 -8.28 5.92 8.10
CA TRP A 168 -9.59 5.53 7.59
C TRP A 168 -9.48 4.87 6.22
N PHE A 169 -10.17 3.76 6.06
CA PHE A 169 -10.20 2.96 4.84
C PHE A 169 -11.60 2.98 4.22
N VAL A 170 -11.66 3.32 2.95
CA VAL A 170 -12.89 3.32 2.15
C VAL A 170 -13.07 1.93 1.56
N ARG A 171 -14.15 1.25 1.93
CA ARG A 171 -14.51 -0.07 1.42
C ARG A 171 -15.76 0.03 0.56
N ILE A 172 -15.60 0.29 -0.73
CA ILE A 172 -16.70 0.18 -1.70
C ILE A 172 -16.42 -1.01 -2.62
N CYS A 173 -17.48 -1.66 -3.12
CA CYS A 173 -17.49 -2.93 -3.85
C CYS A 173 -16.40 -3.17 -4.90
N SER A 174 -15.73 -2.16 -5.41
CA SER A 174 -14.60 -2.29 -6.34
C SER A 174 -13.33 -1.57 -5.89
N ASN A 175 -13.40 -0.73 -4.86
CA ASN A 175 -12.32 0.18 -4.47
C ASN A 175 -12.02 0.05 -2.98
N GLY A 176 -11.10 -0.86 -2.62
CA GLY A 176 -10.48 -0.84 -1.30
C GLY A 176 -9.42 0.26 -1.26
N CYS A 177 -9.79 1.49 -0.97
CA CYS A 177 -8.88 2.63 -0.99
C CYS A 177 -8.58 3.13 0.43
N LEU A 178 -7.30 3.17 0.78
CA LEU A 178 -6.83 3.77 2.02
C LEU A 178 -6.76 5.29 1.86
N THR A 179 -7.55 6.01 2.65
CA THR A 179 -7.31 7.43 2.84
C THR A 179 -6.29 7.58 3.96
N THR A 180 -5.04 7.82 3.61
CA THR A 180 -3.93 7.91 4.57
C THR A 180 -3.91 9.26 5.31
N THR A 181 -5.02 9.63 5.88
CA THR A 181 -5.15 10.84 6.70
C THR A 181 -4.89 10.54 8.19
N GLY A 182 -4.50 9.32 8.52
CA GLY A 182 -4.11 8.92 9.86
C GLY A 182 -2.63 9.15 10.15
N VAL A 183 -2.14 8.47 11.16
CA VAL A 183 -0.73 8.49 11.56
C VAL A 183 0.00 7.33 10.90
N SER A 184 1.15 7.62 10.30
CA SER A 184 2.06 6.60 9.81
C SER A 184 3.47 6.84 10.35
N GLY A 185 4.21 5.76 10.58
CA GLY A 185 5.58 5.83 11.07
C GLY A 185 6.44 4.67 10.63
N THR A 186 7.72 4.94 10.38
CA THR A 186 8.71 3.88 10.19
C THR A 186 9.26 3.49 11.56
N ILE A 187 9.18 2.22 11.90
CA ILE A 187 9.78 1.66 13.12
C ILE A 187 10.95 0.75 12.76
N GLU A 188 12.00 0.80 13.57
CA GLU A 188 13.14 -0.10 13.51
C GLU A 188 13.13 -0.97 14.78
N CYS A 189 13.10 -2.28 14.64
CA CYS A 189 12.90 -3.22 15.74
C CYS A 189 13.88 -4.38 15.67
N LEU A 190 14.35 -4.84 16.82
CA LEU A 190 15.18 -6.03 16.97
C LEU A 190 14.40 -7.22 17.52
N THR A 191 13.35 -6.94 18.30
CA THR A 191 12.54 -7.95 19.00
C THR A 191 11.05 -7.72 18.75
N GLU A 192 10.23 -8.74 18.99
CA GLU A 192 8.78 -8.63 18.98
C GLU A 192 8.26 -7.62 20.02
N ALA A 193 8.94 -7.53 21.17
CA ALA A 193 8.62 -6.55 22.20
C ALA A 193 8.82 -5.12 21.71
N ASP A 194 9.91 -4.85 20.96
CA ASP A 194 10.13 -3.54 20.35
C ASP A 194 9.01 -3.19 19.35
N VAL A 195 8.57 -4.18 18.55
CA VAL A 195 7.45 -3.97 17.61
C VAL A 195 6.19 -3.59 18.38
N TYR A 196 5.85 -4.36 19.41
CA TYR A 196 4.67 -4.13 20.22
C TYR A 196 4.68 -2.74 20.89
N GLU A 197 5.78 -2.36 21.54
CA GLU A 197 5.90 -1.06 22.22
C GLU A 197 5.78 0.11 21.25
N LYS A 198 6.52 0.06 20.12
CA LYS A 198 6.52 1.12 19.13
C LYS A 198 5.20 1.22 18.38
N ALA A 199 4.58 0.09 18.06
CA ALA A 199 3.24 0.06 17.48
C ALA A 199 2.19 0.64 18.44
N THR A 200 2.24 0.25 19.73
CA THR A 200 1.33 0.80 20.75
C THR A 200 1.49 2.32 20.88
N ALA A 201 2.74 2.81 20.91
CA ALA A 201 3.00 4.25 20.97
C ALA A 201 2.45 4.99 19.74
N LEU A 202 2.64 4.43 18.53
CA LEU A 202 2.10 4.99 17.30
C LEU A 202 0.58 5.03 17.33
N PHE A 203 -0.08 3.93 17.70
CA PHE A 203 -1.53 3.84 17.71
C PHE A 203 -2.16 4.76 18.76
N ARG A 204 -1.58 4.88 19.96
CA ARG A 204 -2.03 5.83 20.97
C ARG A 204 -1.86 7.30 20.57
N SER A 205 -1.00 7.60 19.61
CA SER A 205 -0.86 8.97 19.08
C SER A 205 -2.00 9.38 18.17
N PHE A 206 -2.84 8.44 17.71
CA PHE A 206 -4.01 8.67 16.88
C PHE A 206 -5.29 8.46 17.69
N ASP A 207 -6.08 9.52 17.87
CA ASP A 207 -7.38 9.48 18.55
C ASP A 207 -8.49 9.68 17.50
N PRO A 208 -9.20 8.60 17.10
CA PRO A 208 -10.21 8.67 16.05
C PRO A 208 -11.36 9.63 16.33
N GLU A 209 -11.61 10.00 17.60
CA GLU A 209 -12.67 10.90 18.00
C GLU A 209 -12.25 12.38 17.95
N LYS A 210 -10.95 12.65 18.01
CA LYS A 210 -10.40 14.02 18.00
C LYS A 210 -9.84 14.43 16.65
N GLU A 211 -9.61 13.47 15.77
CA GLU A 211 -9.03 13.72 14.46
C GLU A 211 -9.96 14.52 13.56
N ASN A 212 -9.46 15.64 13.05
CA ASN A 212 -10.19 16.50 12.11
C ASN A 212 -10.22 15.94 10.67
N THR A 213 -9.59 14.81 10.46
CA THR A 213 -9.39 14.17 9.17
C THR A 213 -10.71 13.84 8.48
N LEU A 214 -11.67 13.27 9.21
CA LEU A 214 -12.98 12.93 8.64
C LEU A 214 -13.71 14.17 8.13
N ALA A 215 -13.69 15.27 8.90
CA ALA A 215 -14.28 16.53 8.48
C ALA A 215 -13.58 17.12 7.24
N MET A 216 -12.26 16.98 7.14
CA MET A 216 -11.51 17.40 5.95
C MET A 216 -11.93 16.58 4.73
N LEU A 217 -12.07 15.26 4.86
CA LEU A 217 -12.51 14.36 3.77
C LEU A 217 -13.98 14.63 3.39
N GLU A 218 -14.84 14.91 4.37
CA GLU A 218 -16.23 15.25 4.12
C GLU A 218 -16.35 16.55 3.33
N ASN A 219 -15.53 17.54 3.65
CA ASN A 219 -15.46 18.81 2.91
C ASN A 219 -15.02 18.64 1.45
N LEU A 220 -14.25 17.60 1.10
CA LEU A 220 -13.93 17.29 -0.29
C LEU A 220 -15.17 16.93 -1.11
N GLY A 221 -16.20 16.37 -0.48
CA GLY A 221 -17.48 16.05 -1.13
C GLY A 221 -18.28 17.30 -1.52
N THR A 222 -18.07 18.42 -0.82
CA THR A 222 -18.78 19.68 -1.11
C THR A 222 -18.10 20.55 -2.17
N THR A 223 -16.79 20.34 -2.40
CA THR A 223 -16.02 21.08 -3.43
C THR A 223 -16.08 20.32 -4.73
N ARG A 224 -16.62 20.94 -5.78
CA ARG A 224 -16.77 20.31 -7.09
C ARG A 224 -15.83 20.95 -8.11
N ILE A 225 -15.43 20.15 -9.09
CA ILE A 225 -14.66 20.58 -10.28
C ILE A 225 -15.45 20.22 -11.53
N SER A 226 -15.55 21.17 -12.45
CA SER A 226 -16.11 20.96 -13.78
C SER A 226 -15.22 20.05 -14.62
N GLU A 227 -15.76 19.53 -15.73
CA GLU A 227 -14.97 18.78 -16.71
C GLU A 227 -13.76 19.59 -17.22
N SER A 228 -13.94 20.91 -17.44
CA SER A 228 -12.85 21.79 -17.86
C SER A 228 -11.73 21.89 -16.83
N GLU A 229 -12.06 22.00 -15.55
CA GLU A 229 -11.07 22.03 -14.46
C GLU A 229 -10.40 20.66 -14.29
N PHE A 230 -11.18 19.57 -14.39
CA PHE A 230 -10.60 18.23 -14.41
C PHE A 230 -9.58 18.06 -15.54
N CYS A 231 -9.94 18.46 -16.77
CA CYS A 231 -9.04 18.41 -17.93
C CYS A 231 -7.76 19.25 -17.72
N LYS A 232 -7.87 20.43 -17.09
CA LYS A 232 -6.71 21.25 -16.72
C LYS A 232 -5.81 20.52 -15.73
N ILE A 233 -6.37 19.97 -14.64
CA ILE A 233 -5.62 19.20 -13.64
C ILE A 233 -4.87 18.05 -14.31
N ILE A 234 -5.52 17.27 -15.16
CA ILE A 234 -4.90 16.16 -15.89
C ILE A 234 -3.80 16.65 -16.83
N GLY A 235 -4.06 17.72 -17.60
CA GLY A 235 -3.05 18.32 -18.49
C GLY A 235 -1.83 18.83 -17.72
N ARG A 236 -2.05 19.49 -16.58
CA ARG A 236 -0.97 19.97 -15.70
C ARG A 236 -0.20 18.83 -15.03
N LEU A 237 -0.86 17.77 -14.59
CA LEU A 237 -0.19 16.57 -14.09
C LEU A 237 0.74 15.95 -15.15
N ARG A 238 0.29 15.90 -16.42
CA ARG A 238 1.11 15.41 -17.53
C ARG A 238 2.29 16.33 -17.81
N LEU A 239 2.05 17.65 -17.80
CA LEU A 239 3.12 18.63 -17.95
C LEU A 239 4.13 18.54 -16.81
N TYR A 240 3.67 18.47 -15.56
CA TYR A 240 4.53 18.28 -14.37
C TYR A 240 5.49 17.09 -14.55
N GLN A 241 5.00 15.95 -15.04
CA GLN A 241 5.82 14.75 -15.28
C GLN A 241 6.91 14.95 -16.34
N ALA A 242 6.72 15.90 -17.25
CA ALA A 242 7.66 16.22 -18.33
C ALA A 242 8.63 17.36 -17.98
N LEU A 243 8.38 18.12 -16.89
CA LEU A 243 9.25 19.21 -16.47
C LEU A 243 10.63 18.71 -16.01
N PRO A 244 11.70 19.50 -16.22
CA PRO A 244 12.98 19.26 -15.59
C PRO A 244 12.86 19.25 -14.06
N ALA A 245 13.71 18.47 -13.37
CA ALA A 245 13.70 18.36 -11.92
C ALA A 245 13.81 19.71 -11.19
N SER A 246 14.56 20.68 -11.74
CA SER A 246 14.68 22.04 -11.20
C SER A 246 13.34 22.79 -11.15
N GLU A 247 12.48 22.56 -12.14
CA GLU A 247 11.15 23.18 -12.22
C GLU A 247 10.14 22.42 -11.37
N GLN A 248 10.22 21.08 -11.33
CA GLN A 248 9.37 20.28 -10.43
C GLN A 248 9.61 20.63 -8.96
N ASN A 249 10.85 20.93 -8.56
CA ASN A 249 11.22 21.21 -7.17
C ASN A 249 10.64 22.52 -6.59
N VAL A 250 10.14 23.43 -7.44
CA VAL A 250 9.48 24.66 -6.99
C VAL A 250 7.95 24.53 -6.95
N LEU A 251 7.43 23.39 -7.35
CA LEU A 251 6.01 23.05 -7.32
C LEU A 251 5.73 22.02 -6.22
N PRO A 252 4.47 21.90 -5.77
CA PRO A 252 4.09 20.84 -4.86
C PRO A 252 4.46 19.46 -5.42
N LYS A 253 5.04 18.61 -4.58
CA LYS A 253 5.49 17.29 -5.00
C LYS A 253 4.32 16.37 -5.30
N VAL A 254 4.23 15.89 -6.54
CA VAL A 254 3.26 14.89 -6.98
C VAL A 254 3.99 13.64 -7.46
N ILE A 255 3.62 12.48 -6.91
CA ILE A 255 4.25 11.18 -7.22
C ILE A 255 3.33 10.24 -8.04
N LEU A 256 2.30 10.80 -8.65
CA LEU A 256 1.47 10.09 -9.63
C LEU A 256 2.27 9.92 -10.93
N GLY A 257 2.54 8.67 -11.32
CA GLY A 257 3.19 8.36 -12.60
C GLY A 257 2.23 8.46 -13.78
N ILE A 258 2.78 8.39 -15.00
CA ILE A 258 2.02 8.50 -16.26
C ILE A 258 0.83 7.53 -16.27
N GLN A 259 1.06 6.26 -15.95
CA GLN A 259 0.01 5.24 -15.93
C GLN A 259 -1.09 5.51 -14.89
N ALA A 260 -0.72 6.12 -13.74
CA ALA A 260 -1.71 6.48 -12.74
C ALA A 260 -2.62 7.61 -13.23
N VAL A 261 -2.07 8.61 -13.90
CA VAL A 261 -2.87 9.69 -14.51
C VAL A 261 -3.81 9.15 -15.58
N ASP A 262 -3.34 8.22 -16.43
CA ASP A 262 -4.20 7.56 -17.44
C ASP A 262 -5.35 6.78 -16.78
N LYS A 263 -5.09 6.07 -15.69
CA LYS A 263 -6.14 5.36 -14.93
C LYS A 263 -7.14 6.29 -14.26
N ILE A 264 -6.71 7.45 -13.79
CA ILE A 264 -7.62 8.50 -13.28
C ILE A 264 -8.58 8.94 -14.38
N VAL A 265 -8.07 9.18 -15.60
CA VAL A 265 -8.91 9.56 -16.75
C VAL A 265 -9.87 8.43 -17.13
N GLN A 266 -9.38 7.19 -17.19
CA GLN A 266 -10.25 6.03 -17.45
C GLN A 266 -11.35 5.90 -16.39
N GLY A 267 -10.98 6.04 -15.11
CA GLY A 267 -11.93 6.01 -14.00
C GLY A 267 -12.95 7.15 -14.06
N TYR A 268 -12.53 8.36 -14.43
CA TYR A 268 -13.44 9.49 -14.62
C TYR A 268 -14.57 9.16 -15.62
N VAL A 269 -14.25 8.45 -16.70
CA VAL A 269 -15.21 8.07 -17.73
C VAL A 269 -16.04 6.84 -17.37
N SER A 270 -15.45 5.85 -16.69
CA SER A 270 -16.03 4.50 -16.60
C SER A 270 -16.28 3.97 -15.18
N ASN A 271 -15.75 4.62 -14.13
CA ASN A 271 -15.95 4.12 -12.77
C ASN A 271 -17.40 4.34 -12.30
N PRO A 272 -18.17 3.29 -11.98
CA PRO A 272 -19.59 3.42 -11.63
C PRO A 272 -19.84 4.17 -10.31
N ASN A 273 -18.85 4.21 -9.41
CA ASN A 273 -18.98 4.81 -8.10
C ASN A 273 -18.48 6.26 -8.06
N PHE A 274 -17.34 6.55 -8.70
CA PHE A 274 -16.62 7.81 -8.58
C PHE A 274 -16.39 8.54 -9.91
N GLY A 275 -16.77 7.94 -11.02
CA GLY A 275 -16.69 8.58 -12.33
C GLY A 275 -17.80 9.63 -12.53
N LEU A 276 -17.70 10.37 -13.64
CA LEU A 276 -18.73 11.32 -14.04
C LEU A 276 -20.06 10.60 -14.27
N LYS A 277 -21.09 11.01 -13.57
CA LYS A 277 -22.43 10.42 -13.69
C LYS A 277 -23.11 10.94 -14.95
N GLU A 278 -23.99 10.13 -15.53
CA GLU A 278 -24.80 10.53 -16.69
C GLU A 278 -25.61 11.81 -16.38
N GLY A 279 -25.46 12.82 -17.25
CA GLY A 279 -26.11 14.13 -17.07
C GLY A 279 -25.47 15.05 -16.05
N ALA A 280 -24.38 14.65 -15.37
CA ALA A 280 -23.58 15.53 -14.53
C ALA A 280 -22.51 16.28 -15.37
N ASP A 281 -22.15 17.48 -14.93
CA ASP A 281 -21.13 18.34 -15.56
C ASP A 281 -19.86 18.48 -14.70
N SER A 282 -19.84 17.82 -13.54
CA SER A 282 -18.79 17.99 -12.55
C SER A 282 -18.67 16.77 -11.65
N ILE A 283 -17.49 16.58 -11.04
CA ILE A 283 -17.24 15.63 -9.96
C ILE A 283 -16.80 16.38 -8.71
N SER A 284 -16.97 15.76 -7.54
CA SER A 284 -16.42 16.29 -6.29
C SER A 284 -14.92 15.97 -6.16
N LEU A 285 -14.21 16.73 -5.33
CA LEU A 285 -12.82 16.39 -4.99
C LEU A 285 -12.71 15.07 -4.21
N TRP A 286 -13.77 14.66 -3.52
CA TRP A 286 -13.84 13.32 -2.94
C TRP A 286 -13.78 12.22 -4.02
N GLU A 287 -14.57 12.37 -5.08
CA GLU A 287 -14.56 11.44 -6.22
C GLU A 287 -13.18 11.44 -6.90
N LEU A 288 -12.56 12.61 -7.11
CA LEU A 288 -11.19 12.70 -7.65
C LEU A 288 -10.19 11.97 -6.77
N LEU A 289 -10.28 12.10 -5.42
CA LEU A 289 -9.40 11.38 -4.49
C LEU A 289 -9.56 9.86 -4.63
N GLN A 290 -10.80 9.37 -4.75
CA GLN A 290 -11.04 7.94 -4.90
C GLN A 290 -10.49 7.41 -6.23
N LEU A 291 -10.63 8.16 -7.31
CA LEU A 291 -10.01 7.81 -8.62
C LEU A 291 -8.49 7.77 -8.53
N ALA A 292 -7.86 8.71 -7.83
CA ALA A 292 -6.41 8.74 -7.63
C ALA A 292 -5.93 7.56 -6.77
N ASN A 293 -6.64 7.23 -5.69
CA ASN A 293 -6.33 6.09 -4.82
C ASN A 293 -6.48 4.76 -5.56
N GLU A 294 -7.52 4.60 -6.40
CA GLU A 294 -7.70 3.43 -7.25
C GLU A 294 -6.53 3.26 -8.24
N ALA A 295 -6.09 4.35 -8.85
CA ALA A 295 -4.93 4.33 -9.74
C ALA A 295 -3.64 3.91 -9.02
N VAL A 296 -3.47 4.34 -7.76
CA VAL A 296 -2.34 3.94 -6.90
C VAL A 296 -2.43 2.47 -6.53
N LYS A 297 -3.60 1.99 -6.11
CA LYS A 297 -3.86 0.59 -5.76
C LYS A 297 -3.44 -0.36 -6.90
N GLN A 298 -3.77 0.00 -8.13
CA GLN A 298 -3.47 -0.78 -9.33
C GLN A 298 -2.05 -0.62 -9.87
N GLY A 299 -1.28 0.37 -9.43
CA GLY A 299 0.01 0.72 -10.02
C GLY A 299 1.17 0.87 -9.03
N ALA A 300 0.92 0.85 -7.72
CA ALA A 300 1.97 1.00 -6.72
C ALA A 300 2.57 -0.34 -6.30
N TYR A 301 3.87 -0.36 -6.07
CA TYR A 301 4.51 -1.46 -5.36
C TYR A 301 4.30 -1.30 -3.84
N ILE A 302 4.39 -2.40 -3.10
CA ILE A 302 4.24 -2.42 -1.63
C ILE A 302 5.11 -1.35 -0.96
N ASP A 303 6.36 -1.17 -1.41
CA ASP A 303 7.33 -0.24 -0.81
C ASP A 303 6.88 1.21 -0.82
N ASN A 304 6.13 1.62 -1.86
CA ASN A 304 5.72 3.01 -2.07
C ASN A 304 4.20 3.24 -1.99
N TRP A 305 3.43 2.19 -1.76
CA TRP A 305 1.97 2.26 -1.73
C TRP A 305 1.43 3.27 -0.71
N LEU A 306 1.88 3.21 0.56
CA LEU A 306 1.46 4.15 1.60
C LEU A 306 1.81 5.60 1.23
N HIS A 307 3.06 5.83 0.80
CA HIS A 307 3.53 7.15 0.43
C HIS A 307 2.76 7.75 -0.76
N ARG A 308 2.40 6.91 -1.75
CA ARG A 308 1.61 7.37 -2.89
C ARG A 308 0.16 7.69 -2.51
N ASN A 309 -0.47 6.87 -1.66
CA ASN A 309 -1.82 7.18 -1.16
C ASN A 309 -1.83 8.49 -0.37
N GLN A 310 -0.87 8.70 0.53
CA GLN A 310 -0.73 9.96 1.26
C GLN A 310 -0.57 11.14 0.29
N ASN A 311 0.31 11.03 -0.69
CA ASN A 311 0.51 12.09 -1.67
C ASN A 311 -0.75 12.38 -2.50
N CYS A 312 -1.59 11.39 -2.81
CA CYS A 312 -2.88 11.62 -3.45
C CYS A 312 -3.80 12.48 -2.56
N THR A 313 -3.85 12.17 -1.28
CA THR A 313 -4.65 12.95 -0.31
C THR A 313 -4.12 14.38 -0.20
N ASP A 314 -2.81 14.55 -0.02
CA ASP A 314 -2.17 15.87 0.05
C ASP A 314 -2.42 16.69 -1.22
N PHE A 315 -2.31 16.05 -2.40
CA PHE A 315 -2.58 16.69 -3.68
C PHE A 315 -4.02 17.20 -3.78
N VAL A 316 -5.01 16.35 -3.49
CA VAL A 316 -6.42 16.75 -3.60
C VAL A 316 -6.81 17.80 -2.58
N LEU A 317 -6.28 17.73 -1.35
CA LEU A 317 -6.44 18.79 -0.35
C LEU A 317 -5.79 20.11 -0.80
N GLY A 318 -4.63 20.04 -1.44
CA GLY A 318 -3.97 21.21 -2.04
C GLY A 318 -4.82 21.84 -3.15
N ILE A 319 -5.39 21.03 -4.05
CA ILE A 319 -6.34 21.51 -5.07
C ILE A 319 -7.55 22.19 -4.43
N GLN A 320 -8.09 21.64 -3.32
CA GLN A 320 -9.19 22.29 -2.59
C GLN A 320 -8.79 23.66 -2.07
N LYS A 321 -7.61 23.78 -1.45
CA LYS A 321 -7.09 25.07 -0.97
C LYS A 321 -6.96 26.08 -2.12
N ALA A 322 -6.49 25.64 -3.28
CA ALA A 322 -6.35 26.48 -4.46
C ALA A 322 -7.72 26.99 -4.98
N ILE A 323 -8.72 26.11 -5.05
CA ILE A 323 -10.10 26.48 -5.44
C ILE A 323 -10.69 27.50 -4.45
N LEU A 324 -10.43 27.31 -3.15
CA LEU A 324 -10.94 28.20 -2.10
C LEU A 324 -10.12 29.50 -1.95
N GLY A 325 -9.06 29.69 -2.73
CA GLY A 325 -8.19 30.88 -2.66
C GLY A 325 -7.32 30.96 -1.39
N THR A 326 -7.08 29.82 -0.72
CA THR A 326 -6.28 29.72 0.50
C THR A 326 -4.95 28.98 0.29
N ASP A 327 -4.60 28.68 -0.96
CA ASP A 327 -3.37 28.00 -1.30
C ASP A 327 -2.14 28.89 -1.05
N GLN A 328 -1.13 28.34 -0.36
CA GLN A 328 0.16 28.96 -0.10
C GLN A 328 1.34 28.09 -0.57
N GLU A 329 1.03 26.94 -1.17
CA GLU A 329 1.97 25.89 -1.52
C GLU A 329 2.20 25.80 -3.05
N GLY A 330 1.36 26.49 -3.86
CA GLY A 330 1.48 26.55 -5.32
C GLY A 330 0.64 25.49 -6.06
N TYR A 331 -0.39 24.93 -5.43
CA TYR A 331 -1.33 24.00 -6.09
C TYR A 331 -2.21 24.69 -7.13
N ASP A 332 -2.38 26.01 -7.07
CA ASP A 332 -3.05 26.83 -8.08
C ASP A 332 -2.46 26.66 -9.48
N TRP A 333 -1.17 26.30 -9.57
CA TRP A 333 -0.52 25.95 -10.83
C TRP A 333 -1.22 24.79 -11.56
N PHE A 334 -1.84 23.85 -10.86
CA PHE A 334 -2.57 22.73 -11.46
C PHE A 334 -3.96 23.15 -11.99
N LEU A 335 -4.45 24.33 -11.68
CA LEU A 335 -5.73 24.88 -12.11
C LEU A 335 -5.60 25.98 -13.19
N SER A 336 -4.37 26.41 -13.45
CA SER A 336 -4.06 27.53 -14.36
C SER A 336 -4.01 27.14 -15.84
#